data_003d2ea1905d62b21febae4c4750c443
#
_entry.id   003d2ea1905d62b21febae4c4750c443
#
_cell.length_a   1.000
_cell.length_b   1.000
_cell.length_c   1.000
_cell.angle_alpha   90.00
_cell.angle_beta   90.00
_cell.angle_gamma   90.00
#
_symmetry.space_group_name_H-M   'P 1'
#
loop_
_entity.id
_entity.type
_entity.pdbx_description
1 polymer ?
#
loop_
_entity_poly.entity_id
_entity_poly.type
_entity_poly.pdbx_seq_one_letter_code
_entity_poly.pdbx_strand_id
1 'polypeptide(L)'
;MTDEKMNTPHITPWPDSTIPTESTLMRLCAEQGLHPYQWSNGPHDTYAAHSHEYDKVIYAVRGSITFGLPQLGQQLTIKAGDRLDLPAGTVHDAVVGPQGVVCLEAHR
;
A
#
# COMPACT_ATOMS: atom_id res chain seq x y z
N MET A 1 -22.54 4.10 -12.92
CA MET A 1 -21.71 5.28 -12.68
C MET A 1 -20.34 4.83 -12.18
N THR A 2 -19.30 5.37 -12.74
CA THR A 2 -17.95 5.00 -12.35
C THR A 2 -17.57 5.71 -11.07
N ASP A 3 -17.05 4.97 -10.12
CA ASP A 3 -16.47 5.55 -8.91
C ASP A 3 -15.04 5.98 -9.22
N GLU A 4 -14.80 7.29 -9.28
CA GLU A 4 -13.50 7.83 -9.61
C GLU A 4 -12.42 7.41 -8.61
N LYS A 5 -12.78 7.16 -7.35
CA LYS A 5 -11.82 6.71 -6.34
C LYS A 5 -11.23 5.35 -6.66
N MET A 6 -11.95 4.49 -7.36
CA MET A 6 -11.46 3.17 -7.75
C MET A 6 -10.38 3.24 -8.82
N ASN A 7 -10.31 4.38 -9.54
CA ASN A 7 -9.35 4.57 -10.63
C ASN A 7 -8.21 5.52 -10.26
N THR A 8 -8.16 5.95 -9.01
CA THR A 8 -7.17 6.91 -8.53
C THR A 8 -6.38 6.31 -7.37
N PRO A 9 -5.05 6.38 -7.37
CA PRO A 9 -4.27 5.96 -6.22
C PRO A 9 -4.68 6.75 -4.99
N HIS A 10 -4.92 6.07 -3.88
CA HIS A 10 -5.31 6.76 -2.65
C HIS A 10 -4.99 5.94 -1.41
N ILE A 11 -4.85 6.66 -0.30
CA ILE A 11 -4.58 6.07 1.01
C ILE A 11 -5.86 6.12 1.82
N THR A 12 -6.19 5.01 2.49
CA THR A 12 -7.17 4.97 3.57
C THR A 12 -6.38 4.83 4.87
N PRO A 13 -6.28 5.90 5.68
CA PRO A 13 -5.51 5.81 6.91
C PRO A 13 -6.20 4.92 7.94
N TRP A 14 -5.40 4.30 8.81
CA TRP A 14 -5.94 3.55 9.95
C TRP A 14 -6.63 4.55 10.89
N PRO A 15 -7.91 4.33 11.23
CA PRO A 15 -8.67 5.35 11.95
C PRO A 15 -8.43 5.44 13.45
N ASP A 16 -7.83 4.39 14.04
CA ASP A 16 -7.67 4.32 15.50
C ASP A 16 -6.27 4.73 15.92
N SER A 17 -6.13 5.14 17.18
CA SER A 17 -4.83 5.49 17.74
C SER A 17 -3.98 4.25 18.04
N THR A 18 -4.61 3.10 18.23
CA THR A 18 -3.91 1.84 18.47
C THR A 18 -3.60 1.18 17.15
N ILE A 19 -2.31 0.89 16.91
CA ILE A 19 -1.85 0.23 15.68
C ILE A 19 -2.45 -1.17 15.61
N PRO A 20 -3.03 -1.59 14.46
CA PRO A 20 -3.61 -2.92 14.34
C PRO A 20 -2.53 -3.99 14.28
N THR A 21 -2.90 -5.21 14.66
CA THR A 21 -2.03 -6.36 14.51
C THR A 21 -2.08 -6.87 13.07
N GLU A 22 -1.07 -7.65 12.68
CA GLU A 22 -1.08 -8.28 11.38
C GLU A 22 -2.32 -9.18 11.20
N SER A 23 -2.72 -9.92 12.25
CA SER A 23 -3.89 -10.78 12.14
C SER A 23 -5.18 -9.99 11.95
N THR A 24 -5.29 -8.79 12.53
CA THR A 24 -6.43 -7.91 12.25
C THR A 24 -6.47 -7.51 10.78
N LEU A 25 -5.32 -7.12 10.22
CA LEU A 25 -5.24 -6.74 8.81
C LEU A 25 -5.53 -7.92 7.88
N MET A 26 -5.04 -9.11 8.23
CA MET A 26 -5.35 -10.33 7.48
C MET A 26 -6.85 -10.60 7.46
N ARG A 27 -7.51 -10.43 8.60
CA ARG A 27 -8.96 -10.62 8.69
C ARG A 27 -9.72 -9.62 7.83
N LEU A 28 -9.30 -8.34 7.84
CA LEU A 28 -9.90 -7.32 6.99
C LEU A 28 -9.78 -7.67 5.52
N CYS A 29 -8.62 -8.19 5.11
CA CYS A 29 -8.43 -8.65 3.74
C CYS A 29 -9.38 -9.81 3.41
N ALA A 30 -9.47 -10.79 4.30
CA ALA A 30 -10.33 -11.96 4.09
C ALA A 30 -11.80 -11.55 3.94
N GLU A 31 -12.25 -10.59 4.74
CA GLU A 31 -13.62 -10.07 4.67
C GLU A 31 -13.93 -9.43 3.31
N GLN A 32 -12.92 -8.97 2.61
CA GLN A 32 -13.05 -8.35 1.28
C GLN A 32 -12.78 -9.33 0.14
N GLY A 33 -12.55 -10.60 0.45
CA GLY A 33 -12.20 -11.60 -0.55
C GLY A 33 -10.77 -11.45 -1.07
N LEU A 34 -9.91 -10.74 -0.36
CA LEU A 34 -8.52 -10.56 -0.75
C LEU A 34 -7.65 -11.66 -0.14
N HIS A 35 -6.62 -12.07 -0.89
CA HIS A 35 -5.67 -13.10 -0.46
C HIS A 35 -4.27 -12.50 -0.42
N PRO A 36 -3.91 -11.81 0.68
CA PRO A 36 -2.63 -11.10 0.73
C PRO A 36 -1.45 -12.03 0.99
N TYR A 37 -0.31 -11.60 0.52
CA TYR A 37 0.98 -12.16 0.93
C TYR A 37 1.79 -11.07 1.62
N GLN A 38 2.74 -11.48 2.47
CA GLN A 38 3.59 -10.57 3.20
C GLN A 38 4.91 -10.37 2.47
N TRP A 39 5.38 -9.13 2.47
CA TRP A 39 6.74 -8.82 2.04
C TRP A 39 7.33 -7.75 2.95
N SER A 40 8.65 -7.65 2.96
CA SER A 40 9.35 -6.68 3.79
C SER A 40 10.60 -6.19 3.08
N ASN A 41 11.02 -4.98 3.45
CA ASN A 41 12.26 -4.38 2.96
C ASN A 41 12.95 -3.62 4.08
N GLY A 42 14.27 -3.49 3.93
CA GLY A 42 15.09 -2.80 4.90
C GLY A 42 15.01 -1.28 4.77
N PRO A 43 15.57 -0.57 5.76
CA PRO A 43 15.56 0.89 5.76
C PRO A 43 16.16 1.45 4.48
N HIS A 44 15.46 2.44 3.91
CA HIS A 44 15.91 3.20 2.73
C HIS A 44 16.02 2.40 1.44
N ASP A 45 15.53 1.15 1.41
CA ASP A 45 15.46 0.39 0.16
C ASP A 45 14.59 1.14 -0.85
N THR A 46 14.93 1.02 -2.13
CA THR A 46 14.21 1.72 -3.19
C THR A 46 13.70 0.75 -4.25
N TYR A 47 12.62 1.15 -4.88
CA TYR A 47 12.08 0.48 -6.06
C TYR A 47 12.04 1.47 -7.20
N ALA A 48 12.59 1.07 -8.35
CA ALA A 48 12.53 1.88 -9.56
C ALA A 48 11.11 1.99 -10.08
N ALA A 49 10.84 3.05 -10.82
CA ALA A 49 9.50 3.30 -11.37
C ALA A 49 9.08 2.15 -12.30
N HIS A 50 7.86 1.66 -12.09
CA HIS A 50 7.26 0.57 -12.86
C HIS A 50 5.75 0.62 -12.70
N SER A 51 5.04 -0.21 -13.47
CA SER A 51 3.59 -0.34 -13.35
C SER A 51 3.21 -1.81 -13.47
N HIS A 52 1.96 -2.12 -13.11
CA HIS A 52 1.42 -3.47 -13.16
C HIS A 52 0.09 -3.46 -13.87
N GLU A 53 -0.31 -4.62 -14.42
CA GLU A 53 -1.56 -4.75 -15.15
C GLU A 53 -2.74 -5.13 -14.26
N TYR A 54 -2.56 -5.12 -12.94
CA TYR A 54 -3.58 -5.45 -11.96
C TYR A 54 -3.65 -4.38 -10.88
N ASP A 55 -4.79 -4.32 -10.21
CA ASP A 55 -4.96 -3.44 -9.06
C ASP A 55 -4.27 -4.03 -7.85
N LYS A 56 -3.61 -3.19 -7.05
CA LYS A 56 -2.96 -3.59 -5.81
C LYS A 56 -3.66 -2.97 -4.61
N VAL A 57 -3.77 -3.77 -3.55
CA VAL A 57 -4.14 -3.30 -2.22
C VAL A 57 -2.96 -3.61 -1.31
N ILE A 58 -2.40 -2.60 -0.68
CA ILE A 58 -1.22 -2.74 0.18
C ILE A 58 -1.54 -2.17 1.55
N TYR A 59 -1.37 -2.99 2.60
CA TYR A 59 -1.43 -2.53 3.99
C TYR A 59 -0.03 -2.51 4.56
N ALA A 60 0.33 -1.44 5.26
CA ALA A 60 1.55 -1.44 6.06
C ALA A 60 1.25 -2.10 7.40
N VAL A 61 2.05 -3.09 7.77
CA VAL A 61 1.95 -3.75 9.07
C VAL A 61 2.80 -3.02 10.10
N ARG A 62 4.03 -2.68 9.71
CA ARG A 62 4.99 -1.92 10.53
C ARG A 62 5.88 -1.10 9.64
N GLY A 63 6.48 -0.05 10.23
CA GLY A 63 7.38 0.83 9.51
C GLY A 63 6.64 1.75 8.56
N SER A 64 7.31 2.15 7.49
CA SER A 64 6.71 3.06 6.51
C SER A 64 7.35 2.92 5.15
N ILE A 65 6.61 3.34 4.12
CA ILE A 65 7.09 3.36 2.74
C ILE A 65 6.38 4.51 2.02
N THR A 66 7.13 5.22 1.19
CA THR A 66 6.59 6.31 0.38
C THR A 66 6.59 5.89 -1.08
N PHE A 67 5.42 5.92 -1.69
CA PHE A 67 5.24 5.64 -3.12
C PHE A 67 5.24 6.97 -3.87
N GLY A 68 6.14 7.09 -4.84
CA GLY A 68 6.13 8.22 -5.75
C GLY A 68 5.28 7.90 -6.97
N LEU A 69 4.50 8.87 -7.41
CA LEU A 69 3.64 8.75 -8.59
C LEU A 69 4.09 9.81 -9.60
N PRO A 70 5.18 9.53 -10.36
CA PRO A 70 5.82 10.56 -11.17
C PRO A 70 4.92 11.17 -12.23
N GLN A 71 3.97 10.42 -12.76
CA GLN A 71 3.05 10.94 -13.76
C GLN A 71 1.96 11.83 -13.17
N LEU A 72 1.75 11.77 -11.86
CA LEU A 72 0.74 12.56 -11.16
C LEU A 72 1.34 13.64 -10.29
N GLY A 73 2.67 13.69 -10.17
CA GLY A 73 3.34 14.66 -9.32
C GLY A 73 3.02 14.50 -7.84
N GLN A 74 2.77 13.28 -7.38
CA GLN A 74 2.35 13.00 -6.00
C GLN A 74 3.28 12.02 -5.32
N GLN A 75 3.27 12.08 -4.00
CA GLN A 75 3.91 11.09 -3.14
C GLN A 75 2.90 10.66 -2.08
N LEU A 76 2.79 9.35 -1.86
CA LEU A 76 1.86 8.77 -0.90
C LEU A 76 2.65 7.93 0.10
N THR A 77 2.62 8.31 1.37
CA THR A 77 3.31 7.56 2.43
C THR A 77 2.30 6.76 3.24
N ILE A 78 2.57 5.47 3.39
CA ILE A 78 1.78 4.63 4.30
C ILE A 78 2.65 4.22 5.48
N LYS A 79 2.02 4.16 6.66
CA LYS A 79 2.61 3.69 7.90
C LYS A 79 1.67 2.68 8.53
N ALA A 80 2.06 2.08 9.64
CA ALA A 80 1.34 0.96 10.24
C ALA A 80 -0.18 1.17 10.26
N GLY A 81 -0.91 0.24 9.65
CA GLY A 81 -2.36 0.24 9.54
C GLY A 81 -2.93 0.91 8.30
N ASP A 82 -2.17 1.78 7.65
CA ASP A 82 -2.65 2.48 6.46
C ASP A 82 -2.76 1.52 5.28
N ARG A 83 -3.74 1.80 4.41
CA ARG A 83 -3.98 1.05 3.18
C ARG A 83 -3.74 1.94 1.98
N LEU A 84 -3.03 1.41 0.99
CA LEU A 84 -2.89 2.03 -0.32
C LEU A 84 -3.66 1.22 -1.34
N ASP A 85 -4.50 1.90 -2.11
CA ASP A 85 -5.12 1.33 -3.31
C ASP A 85 -4.39 1.89 -4.51
N LEU A 86 -3.80 1.01 -5.31
CA LEU A 86 -2.98 1.39 -6.45
C LEU A 86 -3.57 0.75 -7.70
N PRO A 87 -4.30 1.53 -8.53
CA PRO A 87 -4.94 0.97 -9.72
C PRO A 87 -3.94 0.46 -10.75
N ALA A 88 -4.38 -0.52 -11.54
CA ALA A 88 -3.61 -1.04 -12.66
C ALA A 88 -3.13 0.09 -13.57
N GLY A 89 -1.92 -0.03 -14.09
CA GLY A 89 -1.35 0.96 -15.00
C GLY A 89 -0.75 2.18 -14.35
N THR A 90 -0.84 2.31 -13.02
CA THR A 90 -0.25 3.46 -12.32
C THR A 90 1.26 3.28 -12.22
N VAL A 91 2.01 4.19 -12.83
CA VAL A 91 3.47 4.21 -12.69
C VAL A 91 3.85 4.69 -11.30
N HIS A 92 4.66 3.90 -10.61
CA HIS A 92 5.05 4.23 -9.23
C HIS A 92 6.47 3.76 -8.96
N ASP A 93 7.16 4.51 -8.11
CA ASP A 93 8.41 4.11 -7.49
C ASP A 93 8.20 4.07 -5.98
N ALA A 94 9.22 3.73 -5.22
CA ALA A 94 9.06 3.68 -3.77
C ALA A 94 10.39 3.85 -3.05
N VAL A 95 10.31 4.41 -1.84
CA VAL A 95 11.42 4.50 -0.89
C VAL A 95 10.91 4.05 0.46
N VAL A 96 11.60 3.07 1.04
CA VAL A 96 11.27 2.56 2.38
C VAL A 96 11.78 3.54 3.44
N GLY A 97 11.00 3.72 4.50
CA GLY A 97 11.35 4.61 5.58
C GLY A 97 12.54 4.12 6.43
N PRO A 98 12.94 4.93 7.43
CA PRO A 98 14.18 4.67 8.18
C PRO A 98 14.13 3.45 9.08
N GLN A 99 12.95 2.89 9.32
CA GLN A 99 12.78 1.69 10.16
C GLN A 99 12.42 0.46 9.35
N GLY A 100 12.52 0.54 8.01
CA GLY A 100 12.06 -0.55 7.17
C GLY A 100 10.55 -0.55 7.02
N VAL A 101 10.04 -1.60 6.38
CA VAL A 101 8.59 -1.77 6.23
C VAL A 101 8.25 -3.25 6.14
N VAL A 102 7.11 -3.62 6.72
CA VAL A 102 6.46 -4.92 6.51
C VAL A 102 5.08 -4.63 5.96
N CYS A 103 4.74 -5.25 4.83
CA CYS A 103 3.48 -5.02 4.13
C CYS A 103 2.73 -6.31 3.87
N LEU A 104 1.41 -6.18 3.76
CA LEU A 104 0.54 -7.20 3.19
C LEU A 104 0.04 -6.66 1.86
N GLU A 105 0.16 -7.45 0.81
CA GLU A 105 -0.24 -7.04 -0.53
C GLU A 105 -1.16 -8.06 -1.15
N ALA A 106 -2.25 -7.58 -1.74
CA ALA A 106 -3.18 -8.40 -2.50
C ALA A 106 -3.42 -7.77 -3.87
N HIS A 107 -3.76 -8.61 -4.83
CA HIS A 107 -4.07 -8.17 -6.19
C HIS A 107 -5.54 -8.42 -6.49
N ARG A 108 -6.12 -7.57 -7.28
CA ARG A 108 -7.51 -7.70 -7.73
C ARG A 108 -7.64 -7.74 -9.22
#